data_2d0820af4a41f524835c518876fa1d2c
#
_entry.id   2d0820af4a41f524835c518876fa1d2c
#
_cell.length_a   1.000
_cell.length_b   1.000
_cell.length_c   1.000
_cell.angle_alpha   90.00
_cell.angle_beta   90.00
_cell.angle_gamma   90.00
#
_symmetry.space_group_name_H-M   'P 1'
#
loop_
_entity.id
_entity.type
_entity.pdbx_description
1 polymer ?
#
loop_
_entity_poly.entity_id
_entity_poly.type
_entity_poly.pdbx_seq_one_letter_code
_entity_poly.pdbx_strand_id
1 'polypeptide(L)'
;MSAFENQIEALIQSAELICAKAQTCNWEGNGWSPNIILGHVLDVDNEVWMPRFEMMRLAMNQEKPAPLLSWWEPNAEETEKKYREITLESAQTNLIESRMKMQNYLLNLSFSERSASAEHKTFGTITIESMLQVILDHDEEHRASLN
;
A
#
# COMPACT_ATOMS: atom_id res chain seq x y z
N MET A 1 -4.09 -2.46 -22.91
CA MET A 1 -3.40 -2.41 -21.60
C MET A 1 -2.98 -3.80 -21.17
N SER A 2 -1.77 -3.93 -20.64
CA SER A 2 -1.30 -5.19 -20.06
C SER A 2 -1.98 -5.46 -18.70
N ALA A 3 -1.88 -6.70 -18.22
CA ALA A 3 -2.39 -7.06 -16.90
C ALA A 3 -1.70 -6.24 -15.80
N PHE A 4 -0.41 -5.95 -15.96
CA PHE A 4 0.34 -5.12 -15.02
C PHE A 4 -0.21 -3.68 -14.96
N GLU A 5 -0.45 -3.07 -16.12
CA GLU A 5 -1.01 -1.73 -16.20
C GLU A 5 -2.42 -1.68 -15.63
N ASN A 6 -3.22 -2.71 -15.87
CA ASN A 6 -4.57 -2.81 -15.30
C ASN A 6 -4.53 -2.90 -13.77
N GLN A 7 -3.57 -3.63 -13.20
CA GLN A 7 -3.41 -3.69 -11.76
C GLN A 7 -2.92 -2.36 -11.16
N ILE A 8 -2.05 -1.64 -11.86
CA ILE A 8 -1.61 -0.32 -11.42
C ILE A 8 -2.82 0.63 -11.35
N GLU A 9 -3.67 0.61 -12.37
CA GLU A 9 -4.90 1.41 -12.36
C GLU A 9 -5.82 1.00 -11.22
N ALA A 10 -5.93 -0.31 -10.97
CA ALA A 10 -6.72 -0.83 -9.86
C ALA A 10 -6.24 -0.34 -8.49
N LEU A 11 -4.94 -0.07 -8.31
CA LEU A 11 -4.39 0.46 -7.07
C LEU A 11 -4.96 1.85 -6.73
N ILE A 12 -5.12 2.70 -7.72
CA ILE A 12 -5.73 4.02 -7.52
C ILE A 12 -7.22 3.89 -7.25
N GLN A 13 -7.91 3.07 -8.04
CA GLN A 13 -9.34 2.82 -7.86
C GLN A 13 -9.63 2.24 -6.48
N SER A 14 -8.78 1.34 -5.99
CA SER A 14 -8.90 0.75 -4.66
C SER A 14 -8.80 1.81 -3.57
N ALA A 15 -7.82 2.72 -3.68
CA ALA A 15 -7.68 3.84 -2.73
C ALA A 15 -8.91 4.76 -2.77
N GLU A 16 -9.44 5.04 -3.96
CA GLU A 16 -10.68 5.83 -4.11
C GLU A 16 -11.85 5.16 -3.42
N LEU A 17 -11.98 3.83 -3.53
CA LEU A 17 -13.03 3.07 -2.87
C LEU A 17 -12.92 3.11 -1.35
N ILE A 18 -11.70 3.01 -0.81
CA ILE A 18 -11.48 3.16 0.63
C ILE A 18 -11.89 4.56 1.09
N CYS A 19 -11.47 5.58 0.36
CA CYS A 19 -11.82 6.98 0.67
C CYS A 19 -13.34 7.21 0.64
N ALA A 20 -14.03 6.67 -0.35
CA ALA A 20 -15.48 6.79 -0.47
C ALA A 20 -16.18 6.07 0.69
N LYS A 21 -15.70 4.89 1.06
CA LYS A 21 -16.26 4.14 2.19
C LYS A 21 -16.04 4.88 3.51
N ALA A 22 -14.86 5.45 3.70
CA ALA A 22 -14.54 6.25 4.88
C ALA A 22 -15.47 7.47 5.01
N GLN A 23 -15.85 8.07 3.88
CA GLN A 23 -16.74 9.23 3.84
C GLN A 23 -18.16 8.91 4.32
N THR A 24 -18.62 7.69 4.06
CA THR A 24 -20.02 7.31 4.31
C THR A 24 -20.20 6.30 5.45
N CYS A 25 -19.11 5.78 6.03
CA CYS A 25 -19.20 4.80 7.09
C CYS A 25 -19.77 5.42 8.37
N ASN A 26 -20.37 4.58 9.20
CA ASN A 26 -20.93 4.98 10.49
C ASN A 26 -20.03 4.49 11.63
N TRP A 27 -18.95 5.24 11.90
CA TRP A 27 -18.05 4.89 12.98
C TRP A 27 -18.68 5.20 14.34
N GLU A 28 -18.71 4.19 15.21
CA GLU A 28 -19.39 4.27 16.51
C GLU A 28 -18.44 4.44 17.71
N GLY A 29 -17.18 4.81 17.45
CA GLY A 29 -16.22 5.08 18.51
C GLY A 29 -15.35 3.87 18.90
N ASN A 30 -15.52 2.72 18.28
CA ASN A 30 -14.73 1.52 18.54
C ASN A 30 -13.60 1.39 17.52
N GLY A 31 -12.38 1.15 18.01
CA GLY A 31 -11.22 1.01 17.16
C GLY A 31 -10.80 2.33 16.51
N TRP A 32 -10.02 2.24 15.46
CA TRP A 32 -9.58 3.43 14.73
C TRP A 32 -10.72 4.09 13.98
N SER A 33 -10.76 5.41 14.05
CA SER A 33 -11.67 6.21 13.23
C SER A 33 -11.27 6.13 11.74
N PRO A 34 -12.17 6.49 10.81
CA PRO A 34 -11.86 6.44 9.38
C PRO A 34 -10.58 7.20 8.98
N ASN A 35 -10.34 8.38 9.54
CA ASN A 35 -9.13 9.14 9.25
C ASN A 35 -7.85 8.40 9.70
N ILE A 36 -7.89 7.69 10.83
CA ILE A 36 -6.75 6.90 11.30
C ILE A 36 -6.53 5.68 10.39
N ILE A 37 -7.60 5.02 9.96
CA ILE A 37 -7.48 3.89 9.02
C ILE A 37 -6.85 4.34 7.71
N LEU A 38 -7.26 5.48 7.14
CA LEU A 38 -6.66 6.01 5.94
C LEU A 38 -5.19 6.38 6.15
N GLY A 39 -4.86 6.94 7.32
CA GLY A 39 -3.48 7.23 7.69
C GLY A 39 -2.64 5.97 7.81
N HIS A 40 -3.19 4.90 8.35
CA HIS A 40 -2.51 3.60 8.41
C HIS A 40 -2.22 3.07 7.00
N VAL A 41 -3.20 3.10 6.10
CA VAL A 41 -2.99 2.65 4.71
C VAL A 41 -1.90 3.49 4.03
N LEU A 42 -1.89 4.80 4.27
CA LEU A 42 -0.83 5.70 3.80
C LEU A 42 0.55 5.30 4.33
N ASP A 43 0.64 5.01 5.63
CA ASP A 43 1.91 4.59 6.25
C ASP A 43 2.41 3.28 5.64
N VAL A 44 1.53 2.33 5.35
CA VAL A 44 1.91 1.07 4.71
C VAL A 44 2.45 1.32 3.30
N ASP A 45 1.85 2.23 2.54
CA ASP A 45 2.39 2.64 1.23
C ASP A 45 3.83 3.14 1.37
N ASN A 46 4.07 4.04 2.32
CA ASN A 46 5.33 4.76 2.46
C ASN A 46 6.41 3.98 3.21
N GLU A 47 6.04 3.12 4.12
CA GLU A 47 6.97 2.38 4.98
C GLU A 47 7.17 0.94 4.56
N VAL A 48 6.25 0.37 3.81
CA VAL A 48 6.28 -1.05 3.42
C VAL A 48 6.37 -1.21 1.91
N TRP A 49 5.31 -0.84 1.17
CA TRP A 49 5.24 -1.17 -0.25
C TRP A 49 6.31 -0.46 -1.07
N MET A 50 6.40 0.86 -1.00
CA MET A 50 7.36 1.61 -1.81
C MET A 50 8.82 1.26 -1.47
N PRO A 51 9.23 1.18 -0.20
CA PRO A 51 10.59 0.75 0.13
C PRO A 51 10.91 -0.67 -0.35
N ARG A 52 9.95 -1.58 -0.29
CA ARG A 52 10.15 -2.96 -0.75
C ARG A 52 10.35 -3.02 -2.25
N PHE A 53 9.55 -2.29 -3.02
CA PHE A 53 9.76 -2.20 -4.48
C PHE A 53 11.18 -1.73 -4.79
N GLU A 54 11.64 -0.70 -4.12
CA GLU A 54 12.97 -0.13 -4.37
C GLU A 54 14.08 -1.10 -3.97
N MET A 55 13.95 -1.79 -2.84
CA MET A 55 14.92 -2.82 -2.42
C MET A 55 15.04 -3.93 -3.47
N MET A 56 13.90 -4.40 -3.97
CA MET A 56 13.85 -5.48 -4.96
C MET A 56 14.46 -5.03 -6.27
N ARG A 57 14.11 -3.84 -6.74
CA ARG A 57 14.64 -3.26 -7.97
C ARG A 57 16.17 -3.07 -7.90
N LEU A 58 16.65 -2.49 -6.81
CA LEU A 58 18.09 -2.25 -6.62
C LEU A 58 18.88 -3.54 -6.54
N ALA A 59 18.37 -4.54 -5.81
CA ALA A 59 19.06 -5.83 -5.72
C ALA A 59 19.18 -6.48 -7.10
N MET A 60 18.13 -6.46 -7.90
CA MET A 60 18.17 -6.96 -9.27
C MET A 60 19.19 -6.22 -10.11
N ASN A 61 19.15 -4.88 -10.12
CA ASN A 61 20.03 -4.06 -10.96
C ASN A 61 21.50 -4.14 -10.55
N GLN A 62 21.77 -4.42 -9.28
CA GLN A 62 23.11 -4.56 -8.74
C GLN A 62 23.60 -6.03 -8.73
N GLU A 63 22.80 -6.93 -9.28
CA GLU A 63 23.10 -8.38 -9.32
C GLU A 63 23.36 -8.95 -7.92
N LYS A 64 22.61 -8.47 -6.93
CA LYS A 64 22.65 -8.95 -5.54
C LYS A 64 21.57 -9.99 -5.31
N PRO A 65 21.71 -10.83 -4.26
CA PRO A 65 20.64 -11.75 -3.88
C PRO A 65 19.34 -11.03 -3.58
N ALA A 66 18.22 -11.71 -3.82
CA ALA A 66 16.89 -11.18 -3.50
C ALA A 66 16.80 -10.80 -2.02
N PRO A 67 16.25 -9.63 -1.68
CA PRO A 67 16.12 -9.22 -0.28
C PRO A 67 15.23 -10.18 0.51
N LEU A 68 15.51 -10.31 1.80
CA LEU A 68 14.68 -11.06 2.73
C LEU A 68 13.69 -10.09 3.37
N LEU A 69 12.41 -10.41 3.27
CA LEU A 69 11.34 -9.60 3.85
C LEU A 69 10.71 -10.34 5.03
N SER A 70 10.36 -9.58 6.06
CA SER A 70 9.68 -10.10 7.22
C SER A 70 8.32 -9.42 7.38
N TRP A 71 7.50 -9.99 8.25
CA TRP A 71 6.22 -9.42 8.62
C TRP A 71 6.42 -8.02 9.21
N TRP A 72 5.56 -7.09 8.82
CA TRP A 72 5.54 -5.74 9.35
C TRP A 72 4.21 -5.48 10.05
N GLU A 73 4.28 -4.86 11.21
CA GLU A 73 3.09 -4.45 11.95
C GLU A 73 3.26 -3.01 12.43
N PRO A 74 2.17 -2.22 12.43
CA PRO A 74 2.22 -0.86 12.96
C PRO A 74 2.26 -0.89 14.49
N ASN A 75 2.79 0.18 15.08
CA ASN A 75 2.52 0.49 16.48
C ASN A 75 1.19 1.21 16.54
N ALA A 76 0.16 0.54 17.06
CA ALA A 76 -1.21 1.06 17.05
C ALA A 76 -1.36 2.41 17.76
N GLU A 77 -0.68 2.59 18.89
CA GLU A 77 -0.74 3.84 19.65
C GLU A 77 -0.10 5.01 18.89
N GLU A 78 1.03 4.77 18.26
CA GLU A 78 1.72 5.80 17.47
C GLU A 78 0.91 6.19 16.24
N THR A 79 0.29 5.23 15.57
CA THR A 79 -0.58 5.49 14.42
C THR A 79 -1.76 6.35 14.84
N GLU A 80 -2.40 5.99 15.94
CA GLU A 80 -3.53 6.75 16.46
C GLU A 80 -3.13 8.19 16.79
N LYS A 81 -2.02 8.39 17.49
CA LYS A 81 -1.51 9.74 17.81
C LYS A 81 -1.21 10.55 16.57
N LYS A 82 -0.63 9.92 15.56
CA LYS A 82 -0.21 10.59 14.34
C LYS A 82 -1.39 11.11 13.53
N TYR A 83 -2.49 10.36 13.49
CA TYR A 83 -3.60 10.63 12.57
C TYR A 83 -4.90 11.11 13.22
N ARG A 84 -5.07 10.98 14.53
CA ARG A 84 -6.35 11.35 15.17
C ARG A 84 -6.75 12.82 14.96
N GLU A 85 -5.78 13.71 14.80
CA GLU A 85 -6.04 15.15 14.58
C GLU A 85 -6.08 15.52 13.10
N ILE A 86 -5.80 14.59 12.21
CA ILE A 86 -5.85 14.81 10.77
C ILE A 86 -7.32 14.71 10.32
N THR A 87 -7.78 15.68 9.54
CA THR A 87 -9.15 15.63 9.02
C THR A 87 -9.32 14.49 8.04
N LEU A 88 -10.54 14.00 7.91
CA LEU A 88 -10.85 12.96 6.92
C LEU A 88 -10.48 13.42 5.52
N GLU A 89 -10.79 14.67 5.17
CA GLU A 89 -10.47 15.24 3.86
C GLU A 89 -8.96 15.21 3.58
N SER A 90 -8.14 15.61 4.56
CA SER A 90 -6.69 15.56 4.42
C SER A 90 -6.19 14.13 4.29
N ALA A 91 -6.74 13.21 5.08
CA ALA A 91 -6.37 11.79 5.01
C ALA A 91 -6.68 11.19 3.64
N GLN A 92 -7.84 11.53 3.07
CA GLN A 92 -8.24 11.11 1.72
C GLN A 92 -7.28 11.64 0.67
N THR A 93 -7.00 12.93 0.70
CA THR A 93 -6.09 13.59 -0.25
C THR A 93 -4.70 12.97 -0.18
N ASN A 94 -4.18 12.77 1.03
CA ASN A 94 -2.84 12.22 1.22
C ASN A 94 -2.72 10.79 0.68
N LEU A 95 -3.75 9.96 0.88
CA LEU A 95 -3.74 8.59 0.38
C LEU A 95 -3.78 8.56 -1.15
N ILE A 96 -4.62 9.36 -1.78
CA ILE A 96 -4.70 9.43 -3.25
C ILE A 96 -3.38 9.92 -3.83
N GLU A 97 -2.77 10.94 -3.25
CA GLU A 97 -1.46 11.43 -3.70
C GLU A 97 -0.38 10.34 -3.58
N SER A 98 -0.39 9.56 -2.51
CA SER A 98 0.53 8.44 -2.33
C SER A 98 0.37 7.40 -3.44
N ARG A 99 -0.87 7.06 -3.78
CA ARG A 99 -1.16 6.08 -4.83
C ARG A 99 -0.78 6.59 -6.21
N MET A 100 -0.90 7.88 -6.46
CA MET A 100 -0.43 8.49 -7.71
C MET A 100 1.10 8.40 -7.81
N LYS A 101 1.82 8.61 -6.72
CA LYS A 101 3.27 8.42 -6.69
C LYS A 101 3.66 6.96 -6.94
N MET A 102 2.95 6.04 -6.31
CA MET A 102 3.15 4.60 -6.52
C MET A 102 2.90 4.21 -7.99
N GLN A 103 1.82 4.69 -8.57
CA GLN A 103 1.52 4.48 -9.99
C GLN A 103 2.67 4.96 -10.87
N ASN A 104 3.12 6.19 -10.64
CA ASN A 104 4.21 6.76 -11.42
C ASN A 104 5.50 5.93 -11.30
N TYR A 105 5.83 5.50 -10.09
CA TYR A 105 6.98 4.62 -9.86
C TYR A 105 6.86 3.32 -10.67
N LEU A 106 5.72 2.65 -10.56
CA LEU A 106 5.50 1.35 -11.21
C LEU A 106 5.47 1.46 -12.73
N LEU A 107 4.89 2.52 -13.28
CA LEU A 107 4.86 2.75 -14.72
C LEU A 107 6.24 3.04 -15.30
N ASN A 108 7.19 3.50 -14.50
CA ASN A 108 8.55 3.78 -14.93
C ASN A 108 9.51 2.58 -14.80
N LEU A 109 9.04 1.45 -14.26
CA LEU A 109 9.84 0.24 -14.20
C LEU A 109 10.04 -0.34 -15.59
N SER A 110 11.23 -0.85 -15.87
CA SER A 110 11.47 -1.64 -17.08
C SER A 110 10.70 -2.96 -17.00
N PHE A 111 10.50 -3.61 -18.12
CA PHE A 111 9.82 -4.91 -18.15
C PHE A 111 10.52 -5.93 -17.23
N SER A 112 11.86 -5.99 -17.26
CA SER A 112 12.60 -6.91 -16.40
C SER A 112 12.51 -6.54 -14.91
N GLU A 113 12.47 -5.25 -14.57
CA GLU A 113 12.34 -4.82 -13.17
C GLU A 113 11.03 -5.24 -12.53
N ARG A 114 9.98 -5.44 -13.32
CA ARG A 114 8.69 -5.94 -12.82
C ARG A 114 8.80 -7.31 -12.16
N SER A 115 9.76 -8.11 -12.59
CA SER A 115 10.02 -9.45 -12.06
C SER A 115 11.10 -9.48 -10.98
N ALA A 116 11.62 -8.32 -10.56
CA ALA A 116 12.52 -8.24 -9.42
C ALA A 116 11.84 -8.88 -8.20
N SER A 117 12.59 -9.72 -7.46
CA SER A 117 12.00 -10.57 -6.44
C SER A 117 12.56 -10.32 -5.05
N ALA A 118 11.82 -10.83 -4.07
CA ALA A 118 12.22 -10.90 -2.68
C ALA A 118 11.74 -12.23 -2.11
N GLU A 119 12.35 -12.64 -1.01
CA GLU A 119 11.93 -13.80 -0.26
C GLU A 119 11.24 -13.34 1.02
N HIS A 120 9.96 -13.62 1.14
CA HIS A 120 9.18 -13.31 2.33
C HIS A 120 9.09 -14.53 3.22
N LYS A 121 9.32 -14.34 4.53
CA LYS A 121 9.31 -15.46 5.50
C LYS A 121 7.99 -16.23 5.51
N THR A 122 6.88 -15.54 5.26
CA THR A 122 5.54 -16.16 5.29
C THR A 122 5.08 -16.57 3.91
N PHE A 123 5.30 -15.75 2.89
CA PHE A 123 4.72 -15.93 1.56
C PHE A 123 5.67 -16.54 0.53
N GLY A 124 6.95 -16.76 0.90
CA GLY A 124 7.95 -17.28 -0.04
C GLY A 124 8.40 -16.23 -1.06
N THR A 125 8.70 -16.67 -2.26
CA THR A 125 9.17 -15.77 -3.32
C THR A 125 8.04 -14.88 -3.81
N ILE A 126 8.28 -13.58 -3.81
CA ILE A 126 7.36 -12.58 -4.38
C ILE A 126 8.11 -11.70 -5.36
N THR A 127 7.40 -11.19 -6.36
CA THR A 127 7.94 -10.22 -7.32
C THR A 127 7.23 -8.89 -7.14
N ILE A 128 7.80 -7.81 -7.71
CA ILE A 128 7.11 -6.51 -7.72
C ILE A 128 5.72 -6.68 -8.34
N GLU A 129 5.63 -7.36 -9.47
CA GLU A 129 4.36 -7.57 -10.14
C GLU A 129 3.35 -8.35 -9.28
N SER A 130 3.79 -9.43 -8.62
CA SER A 130 2.88 -10.21 -7.76
C SER A 130 2.48 -9.46 -6.48
N MET A 131 3.30 -8.51 -6.03
CA MET A 131 3.01 -7.73 -4.83
C MET A 131 1.81 -6.78 -5.01
N LEU A 132 1.46 -6.43 -6.26
CA LEU A 132 0.30 -5.56 -6.51
C LEU A 132 -0.99 -6.19 -6.00
N GLN A 133 -1.16 -7.50 -6.15
CA GLN A 133 -2.33 -8.20 -5.61
C GLN A 133 -2.35 -8.18 -4.09
N VAL A 134 -1.18 -8.29 -3.45
CA VAL A 134 -1.09 -8.20 -1.98
C VAL A 134 -1.57 -6.84 -1.50
N ILE A 135 -1.19 -5.77 -2.20
CA ILE A 135 -1.63 -4.41 -1.86
C ILE A 135 -3.15 -4.29 -2.01
N LEU A 136 -3.71 -4.79 -3.11
CA LEU A 136 -5.15 -4.77 -3.35
C LEU A 136 -5.92 -5.54 -2.28
N ASP A 137 -5.41 -6.70 -1.86
CA ASP A 137 -6.02 -7.52 -0.81
C ASP A 137 -6.00 -6.79 0.54
N HIS A 138 -4.90 -6.12 0.85
CA HIS A 138 -4.75 -5.32 2.06
C HIS A 138 -5.72 -4.14 2.08
N ASP A 139 -5.85 -3.45 0.94
CA ASP A 139 -6.82 -2.36 0.79
C ASP A 139 -8.25 -2.85 1.05
N GLU A 140 -8.61 -4.00 0.45
CA GLU A 140 -9.95 -4.57 0.61
C GLU A 140 -10.24 -4.96 2.06
N GLU A 141 -9.26 -5.48 2.76
CA GLU A 141 -9.37 -5.80 4.18
C GLU A 141 -9.73 -4.54 5.00
N HIS A 142 -9.05 -3.43 4.74
CA HIS A 142 -9.32 -2.17 5.43
C HIS A 142 -10.64 -1.55 4.98
N ARG A 143 -10.98 -1.62 3.70
CA ARG A 143 -12.26 -1.15 3.22
C ARG A 143 -13.42 -1.91 3.89
N ALA A 144 -13.30 -3.23 4.00
CA ALA A 144 -14.31 -4.05 4.64
C ALA A 144 -14.46 -3.76 6.13
N SER A 145 -13.41 -3.28 6.80
CA SER A 145 -13.45 -2.90 8.21
C SER A 145 -14.19 -1.58 8.47
N LEU A 146 -14.42 -0.78 7.45
CA LEU A 146 -15.16 0.48 7.53
C LEU A 146 -16.67 0.21 7.39
N ASN A 147 -17.41 0.38 8.45
CA ASN A 147 -18.87 0.12 8.46
C ASN A 147 -19.69 1.41 8.60
#